data_f10b907e234047a5877846be3f0c4a42
#
_entry.id   f10b907e234047a5877846be3f0c4a42
#
_cell.length_a   1.000
_cell.length_b   1.000
_cell.length_c   1.000
_cell.angle_alpha   90.00
_cell.angle_beta   90.00
_cell.angle_gamma   90.00
#
_symmetry.space_group_name_H-M   'P 1'
#
loop_
_entity.id
_entity.type
_entity.pdbx_description
1 polymer ?
#
loop_
_entity_poly.entity_id
_entity_poly.type
_entity_poly.pdbx_seq_one_letter_code
_entity_poly.pdbx_strand_id
1 'polypeptide(L)'
;HYPLRRQRQMCIRDRLYYRTKDNKNKDLRRRDGYLIVTSSWVFMCLFGMLPYIITNQIPNLSNAFFETVSGYTTTGATILDDIESLDHSILYWRSLTQWIGGMGIIVLAVAILPFLGIGGMQLFVAEAPVFSLDKLQPRIKETAQRLWLIYISFTILLFFILWAEGMDIFDAVNHAMTTFATGGFSTKNASIGYFESPLIQYTICLLYTSPSPRDLST
;
A
#
# COMPACT_ATOMS: atom_id res chain seq x y z
N HIS A 1 -15.83 32.18 37.53
CA HIS A 1 -15.77 30.74 37.13
C HIS A 1 -14.93 30.44 35.88
N TYR A 2 -14.39 31.46 35.18
CA TYR A 2 -13.55 31.27 33.98
C TYR A 2 -12.08 30.82 34.23
N PRO A 3 -11.40 31.22 35.31
CA PRO A 3 -10.00 30.90 35.50
C PRO A 3 -9.74 29.39 35.77
N LEU A 4 -10.65 28.69 36.44
CA LEU A 4 -10.50 27.31 36.83
C LEU A 4 -10.55 26.33 35.61
N ARG A 5 -11.30 26.67 34.57
CA ARG A 5 -11.38 25.88 33.34
C ARG A 5 -10.08 25.96 32.51
N ARG A 6 -9.47 27.14 32.43
CA ARG A 6 -8.17 27.34 31.79
C ARG A 6 -7.04 26.61 32.53
N GLN A 7 -7.06 26.66 33.85
CA GLN A 7 -6.08 25.96 34.70
C GLN A 7 -6.19 24.44 34.53
N ARG A 8 -7.40 23.90 34.45
CA ARG A 8 -7.64 22.45 34.22
C ARG A 8 -7.17 22.01 32.84
N GLN A 9 -7.38 22.80 31.80
CA GLN A 9 -6.89 22.52 30.46
C GLN A 9 -5.36 22.59 30.36
N MET A 10 -4.72 23.53 31.05
CA MET A 10 -3.25 23.60 31.16
C MET A 10 -2.69 22.38 31.88
N CYS A 11 -3.26 22.00 33.00
CA CYS A 11 -2.80 20.81 33.76
C CYS A 11 -2.96 19.49 32.96
N ILE A 12 -4.01 19.36 32.17
CA ILE A 12 -4.19 18.19 31.30
C ILE A 12 -3.15 18.18 30.17
N ARG A 13 -2.91 19.35 29.55
CA ARG A 13 -1.91 19.50 28.49
C ARG A 13 -0.50 19.28 29.00
N ASP A 14 -0.18 19.80 30.18
CA ASP A 14 1.14 19.62 30.79
C ASP A 14 1.36 18.17 31.25
N ARG A 15 0.32 17.51 31.77
CA ARG A 15 0.37 16.09 32.12
C ARG A 15 0.57 15.20 30.91
N LEU A 16 -0.10 15.50 29.78
CA LEU A 16 0.10 14.81 28.50
C LEU A 16 1.51 15.07 27.95
N TYR A 17 1.99 16.31 28.02
CA TYR A 17 3.33 16.69 27.58
C TYR A 17 4.43 16.01 28.39
N TYR A 18 4.33 15.98 29.73
CA TYR A 18 5.29 15.29 30.59
C TYR A 18 5.24 13.78 30.39
N ARG A 19 4.06 13.19 30.19
CA ARG A 19 3.90 11.75 29.94
C ARG A 19 4.49 11.33 28.59
N THR A 20 4.49 12.22 27.60
CA THR A 20 5.10 11.99 26.28
C THR A 20 6.62 12.21 26.31
N LYS A 21 7.10 13.12 27.16
CA LYS A 21 8.53 13.43 27.28
C LYS A 21 9.31 12.34 28.03
N ASP A 22 8.69 11.72 29.02
CA ASP A 22 9.30 10.65 29.82
C ASP A 22 9.43 9.32 29.04
N ASN A 23 8.76 9.21 27.88
CA ASN A 23 8.76 8.02 27.04
C ASN A 23 9.84 8.02 25.94
N LYS A 24 10.73 9.02 25.88
CA LYS A 24 11.76 9.14 24.83
C LYS A 24 12.84 8.06 24.85
N ASN A 25 12.95 7.27 25.93
CA ASN A 25 13.99 6.26 26.12
C ASN A 25 13.44 4.83 26.27
N LYS A 26 12.18 4.57 25.89
CA LYS A 26 11.68 3.19 25.88
C LYS A 26 11.89 2.60 24.51
N ASP A 27 12.77 1.61 24.42
CA ASP A 27 12.89 0.75 23.25
C ASP A 27 11.51 0.21 22.87
N LEU A 28 11.13 0.40 21.59
CA LEU A 28 9.87 -0.09 21.04
C LEU A 28 9.82 -1.61 21.20
N ARG A 29 8.85 -2.09 21.96
CA ARG A 29 8.57 -3.51 22.08
C ARG A 29 7.97 -4.02 20.77
N ARG A 30 8.21 -5.28 20.41
CA ARG A 30 7.63 -5.92 19.22
C ARG A 30 6.11 -5.73 19.13
N ARG A 31 5.40 -5.77 20.27
CA ARG A 31 3.96 -5.52 20.36
C ARG A 31 3.57 -4.11 19.89
N ASP A 32 4.35 -3.11 20.23
CA ASP A 32 4.07 -1.72 19.86
C ASP A 32 4.23 -1.54 18.34
N GLY A 33 5.21 -2.23 17.73
CA GLY A 33 5.37 -2.27 16.27
C GLY A 33 4.15 -2.84 15.55
N TYR A 34 3.61 -3.97 16.00
CA TYR A 34 2.40 -4.55 15.43
C TYR A 34 1.18 -3.63 15.58
N LEU A 35 1.01 -3.02 16.75
CA LEU A 35 -0.09 -2.07 16.97
C LEU A 35 0.01 -0.84 16.07
N ILE A 36 1.20 -0.29 15.88
CA ILE A 36 1.42 0.86 14.98
C ILE A 36 1.06 0.48 13.55
N VAL A 37 1.54 -0.66 13.06
CA VAL A 37 1.26 -1.12 11.71
C VAL A 37 -0.23 -1.35 11.50
N THR A 38 -0.87 -2.13 12.38
CA THR A 38 -2.30 -2.45 12.26
C THR A 38 -3.16 -1.20 12.32
N SER A 39 -2.88 -0.29 13.27
CA SER A 39 -3.63 0.97 13.37
C SER A 39 -3.41 1.85 12.15
N SER A 40 -2.19 1.93 11.60
CA SER A 40 -1.91 2.69 10.38
C SER A 40 -2.73 2.19 9.20
N TRP A 41 -2.84 0.88 9.00
CA TRP A 41 -3.68 0.30 7.95
C TRP A 41 -5.16 0.63 8.13
N VAL A 42 -5.69 0.51 9.37
CA VAL A 42 -7.08 0.86 9.68
C VAL A 42 -7.35 2.34 9.40
N PHE A 43 -6.48 3.23 9.87
CA PHE A 43 -6.62 4.67 9.61
C PHE A 43 -6.53 5.00 8.12
N MET A 44 -5.60 4.37 7.40
CA MET A 44 -5.45 4.55 5.96
C MET A 44 -6.73 4.16 5.21
N CYS A 45 -7.38 3.04 5.59
CA CYS A 45 -8.66 2.64 5.03
C CYS A 45 -9.80 3.60 5.40
N LEU A 46 -9.86 4.07 6.64
CA LEU A 46 -10.88 5.03 7.10
C LEU A 46 -10.78 6.37 6.38
N PHE A 47 -9.57 6.87 6.15
CA PHE A 47 -9.39 8.11 5.37
C PHE A 47 -9.54 7.88 3.87
N GLY A 48 -9.09 6.73 3.38
CA GLY A 48 -9.17 6.38 1.97
C GLY A 48 -10.59 6.18 1.42
N MET A 49 -11.56 5.89 2.28
CA MET A 49 -12.97 5.79 1.86
C MET A 49 -13.65 7.15 1.69
N LEU A 50 -13.08 8.25 2.24
CA LEU A 50 -13.70 9.57 2.19
C LEU A 50 -14.00 10.07 0.78
N PRO A 51 -13.12 9.94 -0.23
CA PRO A 51 -13.44 10.36 -1.60
C PRO A 51 -14.72 9.72 -2.14
N TYR A 52 -14.95 8.43 -1.89
CA TYR A 52 -16.16 7.72 -2.35
C TYR A 52 -17.44 8.28 -1.73
N ILE A 53 -17.39 8.67 -0.45
CA ILE A 53 -18.53 9.21 0.28
C ILE A 53 -18.77 10.67 -0.12
N ILE A 54 -17.70 11.49 -0.19
CA ILE A 54 -17.81 12.93 -0.52
C ILE A 54 -18.36 13.13 -1.94
N THR A 55 -17.92 12.29 -2.90
CA THR A 55 -18.43 12.34 -4.28
C THR A 55 -19.79 11.67 -4.43
N ASN A 56 -20.32 11.05 -3.38
CA ASN A 56 -21.58 10.31 -3.38
C ASN A 56 -21.66 9.18 -4.41
N GLN A 57 -20.50 8.69 -4.89
CA GLN A 57 -20.42 7.57 -5.83
C GLN A 57 -20.68 6.24 -5.14
N ILE A 58 -20.23 6.11 -3.90
CA ILE A 58 -20.51 4.96 -3.03
C ILE A 58 -21.03 5.50 -1.68
N PRO A 59 -22.34 5.79 -1.58
CA PRO A 59 -22.89 6.44 -0.38
C PRO A 59 -22.95 5.54 0.84
N ASN A 60 -22.95 4.22 0.63
CA ASN A 60 -22.98 3.25 1.73
C ASN A 60 -21.60 3.12 2.37
N LEU A 61 -21.51 3.44 3.66
CA LEU A 61 -20.27 3.43 4.44
C LEU A 61 -19.55 2.07 4.42
N SER A 62 -20.31 0.98 4.55
CA SER A 62 -19.77 -0.39 4.55
C SER A 62 -19.19 -0.73 3.19
N ASN A 63 -19.85 -0.33 2.12
CA ASN A 63 -19.43 -0.54 0.75
C ASN A 63 -18.17 0.27 0.41
N ALA A 64 -18.15 1.56 0.79
CA ALA A 64 -16.99 2.42 0.61
C ALA A 64 -15.77 1.91 1.39
N PHE A 65 -16.00 1.40 2.61
CA PHE A 65 -14.93 0.80 3.41
C PHE A 65 -14.40 -0.49 2.77
N PHE A 66 -15.30 -1.38 2.31
CA PHE A 66 -14.92 -2.62 1.62
C PHE A 66 -14.08 -2.34 0.37
N GLU A 67 -14.54 -1.44 -0.51
CA GLU A 67 -13.83 -1.06 -1.74
C GLU A 67 -12.45 -0.49 -1.42
N THR A 68 -12.35 0.33 -0.38
CA THR A 68 -11.08 0.91 0.07
C THR A 68 -10.12 -0.16 0.63
N VAL A 69 -10.61 -1.07 1.46
CA VAL A 69 -9.82 -2.18 2.00
C VAL A 69 -9.33 -3.07 0.87
N SER A 70 -10.22 -3.44 -0.07
CA SER A 70 -9.88 -4.22 -1.25
C SER A 70 -8.82 -3.53 -2.10
N GLY A 71 -8.89 -2.20 -2.23
CA GLY A 71 -7.88 -1.40 -2.92
C GLY A 71 -6.53 -1.49 -2.22
N TYR A 72 -6.43 -1.08 -0.97
CA TYR A 72 -5.16 -1.04 -0.26
C TYR A 72 -4.54 -2.41 0.01
N THR A 73 -5.33 -3.46 0.15
CA THR A 73 -4.82 -4.84 0.30
C THR A 73 -4.49 -5.49 -1.04
N THR A 74 -4.67 -4.76 -2.15
CA THR A 74 -4.47 -5.29 -3.52
C THR A 74 -5.27 -6.56 -3.83
N THR A 75 -6.44 -6.71 -3.19
CA THR A 75 -7.30 -7.89 -3.36
C THR A 75 -8.03 -7.87 -4.70
N GLY A 76 -8.44 -6.69 -5.18
CA GLY A 76 -9.15 -6.53 -6.45
C GLY A 76 -10.63 -6.90 -6.44
N ALA A 77 -11.18 -7.33 -5.31
CA ALA A 77 -12.60 -7.57 -5.19
C ALA A 77 -13.36 -6.24 -5.18
N THR A 78 -14.44 -6.13 -5.95
CA THR A 78 -15.28 -4.93 -6.04
C THR A 78 -16.73 -5.25 -5.74
N ILE A 79 -17.43 -4.28 -5.17
CA ILE A 79 -18.87 -4.31 -4.93
C ILE A 79 -19.64 -3.54 -6.02
N LEU A 80 -18.93 -2.96 -6.98
CA LEU A 80 -19.50 -2.14 -8.03
C LEU A 80 -19.94 -3.04 -9.18
N ASP A 81 -21.23 -2.96 -9.53
CA ASP A 81 -21.79 -3.68 -10.66
C ASP A 81 -21.49 -2.98 -11.99
N ASP A 82 -21.42 -1.65 -11.98
CA ASP A 82 -21.10 -0.83 -13.16
C ASP A 82 -19.96 0.15 -12.83
N ILE A 83 -18.77 -0.20 -13.30
CA ILE A 83 -17.54 0.56 -13.10
C ILE A 83 -17.48 1.76 -14.04
N GLU A 84 -18.02 1.60 -15.26
CA GLU A 84 -17.92 2.61 -16.32
C GLU A 84 -18.82 3.83 -16.07
N SER A 85 -19.82 3.70 -15.19
CA SER A 85 -20.66 4.82 -14.75
C SER A 85 -19.97 5.76 -13.75
N LEU A 86 -18.84 5.36 -13.17
CA LEU A 86 -18.12 6.15 -12.19
C LEU A 86 -17.33 7.28 -12.83
N ASP A 87 -17.18 8.38 -12.10
CA ASP A 87 -16.30 9.47 -12.49
C ASP A 87 -14.84 9.03 -12.64
N HIS A 88 -14.15 9.56 -13.63
CA HIS A 88 -12.71 9.30 -13.86
C HIS A 88 -11.85 9.57 -12.62
N SER A 89 -12.22 10.54 -11.80
CA SER A 89 -11.54 10.85 -10.54
C SER A 89 -11.59 9.69 -9.55
N ILE A 90 -12.73 9.00 -9.47
CA ILE A 90 -12.93 7.86 -8.58
C ILE A 90 -12.25 6.61 -9.14
N LEU A 91 -12.30 6.39 -10.44
CA LEU A 91 -11.58 5.31 -11.11
C LEU A 91 -10.06 5.44 -10.88
N TYR A 92 -9.54 6.66 -11.03
CA TYR A 92 -8.14 6.95 -10.73
C TYR A 92 -7.81 6.73 -9.25
N TRP A 93 -8.70 7.16 -8.33
CA TRP A 93 -8.52 6.93 -6.89
C TRP A 93 -8.46 5.45 -6.54
N ARG A 94 -9.33 4.62 -7.14
CA ARG A 94 -9.33 3.16 -6.99
C ARG A 94 -7.97 2.56 -7.38
N SER A 95 -7.47 2.92 -8.55
CA SER A 95 -6.17 2.46 -9.05
C SER A 95 -5.01 2.94 -8.17
N LEU A 96 -5.08 4.18 -7.70
CA LEU A 96 -4.08 4.78 -6.81
C LEU A 96 -4.04 4.07 -5.45
N THR A 97 -5.20 3.70 -4.87
CA THR A 97 -5.24 2.95 -3.61
C THR A 97 -4.55 1.60 -3.75
N GLN A 98 -4.74 0.87 -4.85
CA GLN A 98 -4.01 -0.38 -5.12
C GLN A 98 -2.50 -0.14 -5.27
N TRP A 99 -2.13 0.88 -6.01
CA TRP A 99 -0.73 1.20 -6.24
C TRP A 99 0.01 1.56 -4.94
N ILE A 100 -0.61 2.37 -4.06
CA ILE A 100 -0.08 2.69 -2.74
C ILE A 100 -0.03 1.44 -1.86
N GLY A 101 -1.08 0.61 -1.90
CA GLY A 101 -1.17 -0.62 -1.12
C GLY A 101 -0.09 -1.63 -1.48
N GLY A 102 0.14 -1.88 -2.77
CA GLY A 102 1.19 -2.77 -3.26
C GLY A 102 2.58 -2.34 -2.78
N MET A 103 2.85 -1.04 -2.80
CA MET A 103 4.07 -0.48 -2.27
C MET A 103 4.16 -0.57 -0.74
N GLY A 104 3.04 -0.33 -0.05
CA GLY A 104 2.95 -0.45 1.41
C GLY A 104 3.33 -1.85 1.91
N ILE A 105 2.88 -2.90 1.21
CA ILE A 105 3.21 -4.29 1.54
C ILE A 105 4.71 -4.57 1.37
N ILE A 106 5.34 -4.06 0.30
CA ILE A 106 6.79 -4.23 0.06
C ILE A 106 7.60 -3.58 1.18
N VAL A 107 7.27 -2.33 1.55
CA VAL A 107 7.94 -1.61 2.63
C VAL A 107 7.74 -2.33 3.96
N LEU A 108 6.53 -2.82 4.23
CA LEU A 108 6.21 -3.57 5.44
C LEU A 108 7.01 -4.87 5.52
N ALA A 109 7.08 -5.62 4.42
CA ALA A 109 7.85 -6.86 4.36
C ALA A 109 9.34 -6.60 4.68
N VAL A 110 9.95 -5.59 4.06
CA VAL A 110 11.35 -5.21 4.30
C VAL A 110 11.57 -4.75 5.76
N ALA A 111 10.59 -4.04 6.34
CA ALA A 111 10.68 -3.58 7.72
C ALA A 111 10.53 -4.71 8.75
N ILE A 112 9.69 -5.73 8.46
CA ILE A 112 9.41 -6.84 9.39
C ILE A 112 10.42 -7.97 9.26
N LEU A 113 11.00 -8.22 8.08
CA LEU A 113 11.96 -9.30 7.87
C LEU A 113 13.08 -9.38 8.92
N PRO A 114 13.72 -8.27 9.33
CA PRO A 114 14.75 -8.29 10.37
C PRO A 114 14.25 -8.74 11.74
N PHE A 115 12.97 -8.49 12.06
CA PHE A 115 12.37 -8.85 13.34
C PHE A 115 11.93 -10.32 13.42
N LEU A 116 11.65 -10.93 12.28
CA LEU A 116 11.21 -12.33 12.23
C LEU A 116 12.35 -13.33 12.34
N GLY A 117 13.60 -12.92 12.13
CA GLY A 117 14.76 -13.80 12.20
C GLY A 117 14.72 -14.98 11.21
N ILE A 118 13.84 -14.91 10.20
CA ILE A 118 13.62 -16.00 9.25
C ILE A 118 14.64 -15.91 8.13
N GLY A 119 15.45 -16.95 8.05
CA GLY A 119 16.22 -17.29 6.86
C GLY A 119 17.45 -16.41 6.57
N GLY A 120 18.61 -16.86 6.98
CA GLY A 120 19.92 -16.31 6.59
C GLY A 120 20.58 -15.36 7.58
N MET A 121 19.82 -14.60 8.37
CA MET A 121 20.43 -13.67 9.33
C MET A 121 21.00 -14.38 10.57
N GLN A 122 20.43 -15.51 10.97
CA GLN A 122 21.00 -16.34 12.05
C GLN A 122 22.32 -16.99 11.65
N LEU A 123 22.49 -17.40 10.39
CA LEU A 123 23.78 -17.87 9.89
C LEU A 123 24.81 -16.74 9.80
N PHE A 124 24.37 -15.54 9.35
CA PHE A 124 25.26 -14.36 9.25
C PHE A 124 25.67 -13.80 10.61
N VAL A 125 24.78 -13.80 11.60
CA VAL A 125 25.08 -13.37 12.98
C VAL A 125 25.97 -14.39 13.70
N ALA A 126 25.89 -15.68 13.37
CA ALA A 126 26.79 -16.70 13.93
C ALA A 126 28.22 -16.60 13.38
N GLU A 127 28.40 -16.11 12.14
CA GLU A 127 29.71 -15.94 11.52
C GLU A 127 30.32 -14.53 11.68
N ALA A 128 29.53 -13.52 12.06
CA ALA A 128 29.99 -12.13 12.23
C ALA A 128 29.52 -11.52 13.54
N PRO A 129 30.26 -11.71 14.66
CA PRO A 129 29.85 -11.27 16.01
C PRO A 129 29.83 -9.75 16.25
N VAL A 130 29.98 -8.90 15.22
CA VAL A 130 30.15 -7.44 15.35
C VAL A 130 29.11 -6.62 14.58
N PHE A 131 27.91 -7.11 14.36
CA PHE A 131 26.85 -6.28 13.77
C PHE A 131 25.94 -5.69 14.85
N SER A 132 26.28 -4.46 15.30
CA SER A 132 25.38 -3.64 16.12
C SER A 132 24.09 -3.31 15.35
N LEU A 133 22.94 -3.37 16.04
CA LEU A 133 21.61 -3.05 15.50
C LEU A 133 21.55 -1.65 14.87
N ASP A 134 22.38 -0.72 15.31
CA ASP A 134 22.50 0.65 14.79
C ASP A 134 22.95 0.71 13.31
N LYS A 135 23.64 -0.32 12.79
CA LYS A 135 24.07 -0.40 11.39
C LYS A 135 23.01 -0.99 10.45
N LEU A 136 21.94 -1.58 10.98
CA LEU A 136 20.85 -2.17 10.17
C LEU A 136 19.83 -1.13 9.72
N GLN A 137 19.59 -0.08 10.51
CA GLN A 137 18.60 0.95 10.20
C GLN A 137 18.88 1.72 8.88
N PRO A 138 20.11 2.20 8.61
CA PRO A 138 20.38 2.88 7.34
C PRO A 138 20.23 1.94 6.12
N ARG A 139 20.59 0.66 6.26
CA ARG A 139 20.44 -0.32 5.18
C ARG A 139 18.98 -0.61 4.83
N ILE A 140 18.09 -0.70 5.84
CA ILE A 140 16.65 -0.92 5.61
C ILE A 140 16.07 0.26 4.84
N LYS A 141 16.40 1.49 5.24
CA LYS A 141 15.95 2.71 4.55
C LYS A 141 16.44 2.77 3.10
N GLU A 142 17.70 2.51 2.87
CA GLU A 142 18.27 2.50 1.51
C GLU A 142 17.65 1.40 0.64
N THR A 143 17.42 0.21 1.20
CA THR A 143 16.75 -0.88 0.48
C THR A 143 15.32 -0.51 0.12
N ALA A 144 14.57 0.05 1.07
CA ALA A 144 13.22 0.52 0.83
C ALA A 144 13.18 1.61 -0.26
N GLN A 145 14.09 2.58 -0.23
CA GLN A 145 14.20 3.64 -1.26
C GLN A 145 14.51 3.07 -2.65
N ARG A 146 15.39 2.08 -2.75
CA ARG A 146 15.72 1.42 -4.03
C ARG A 146 14.52 0.65 -4.57
N LEU A 147 13.82 -0.09 -3.71
CA LEU A 147 12.61 -0.81 -4.10
C LEU A 147 11.50 0.15 -4.58
N TRP A 148 11.35 1.30 -3.92
CA TRP A 148 10.45 2.37 -4.33
C TRP A 148 10.78 2.88 -5.73
N LEU A 149 12.03 3.17 -5.97
CA LEU A 149 12.48 3.69 -7.25
C LEU A 149 12.26 2.67 -8.37
N ILE A 150 12.56 1.40 -8.11
CA ILE A 150 12.30 0.29 -9.04
C ILE A 150 10.80 0.18 -9.33
N TYR A 151 9.96 0.20 -8.29
CA TYR A 151 8.51 0.11 -8.41
C TYR A 151 7.94 1.22 -9.30
N ILE A 152 8.34 2.47 -9.06
CA ILE A 152 7.92 3.63 -9.86
C ILE A 152 8.43 3.49 -11.30
N SER A 153 9.70 3.13 -11.50
CA SER A 153 10.29 3.01 -12.83
C SER A 153 9.58 1.96 -13.68
N PHE A 154 9.28 0.80 -13.11
CA PHE A 154 8.54 -0.25 -13.81
C PHE A 154 7.08 0.13 -14.07
N THR A 155 6.42 0.85 -13.16
CA THR A 155 5.07 1.36 -13.39
C THR A 155 5.05 2.32 -14.57
N ILE A 156 6.01 3.24 -14.64
CA ILE A 156 6.15 4.20 -15.75
C ILE A 156 6.47 3.46 -17.06
N LEU A 157 7.37 2.48 -17.02
CA LEU A 157 7.69 1.67 -18.20
C LEU A 157 6.46 0.95 -18.73
N LEU A 158 5.69 0.32 -17.85
CA LEU A 158 4.45 -0.38 -18.22
C LEU A 158 3.41 0.57 -18.80
N PHE A 159 3.27 1.76 -18.23
CA PHE A 159 2.41 2.80 -18.78
C PHE A 159 2.75 3.10 -20.25
N PHE A 160 4.03 3.32 -20.56
CA PHE A 160 4.46 3.60 -21.93
C PHE A 160 4.25 2.42 -22.87
N ILE A 161 4.43 1.19 -22.41
CA ILE A 161 4.17 -0.02 -23.20
C ILE A 161 2.68 -0.10 -23.54
N LEU A 162 1.78 0.00 -22.55
CA LEU A 162 0.34 -0.09 -22.76
C LEU A 162 -0.19 1.05 -23.67
N TRP A 163 0.36 2.24 -23.50
CA TRP A 163 0.03 3.37 -24.36
C TRP A 163 0.49 3.14 -25.82
N ALA A 164 1.69 2.62 -26.01
CA ALA A 164 2.22 2.28 -27.35
C ALA A 164 1.44 1.14 -28.03
N GLU A 165 0.85 0.23 -27.25
CA GLU A 165 -0.02 -0.86 -27.73
C GLU A 165 -1.43 -0.36 -28.12
N GLY A 166 -1.73 0.94 -27.95
CA GLY A 166 -2.98 1.58 -28.39
C GLY A 166 -4.03 1.77 -27.31
N MET A 167 -3.67 1.60 -26.03
CA MET A 167 -4.55 1.91 -24.91
C MET A 167 -4.68 3.44 -24.73
N ASP A 168 -5.88 3.93 -24.37
CA ASP A 168 -6.08 5.33 -24.00
C ASP A 168 -5.20 5.72 -22.81
N ILE A 169 -4.75 6.97 -22.78
CA ILE A 169 -3.83 7.45 -21.72
C ILE A 169 -4.40 7.23 -20.32
N PHE A 170 -5.69 7.50 -20.13
CA PHE A 170 -6.34 7.31 -18.84
C PHE A 170 -6.36 5.83 -18.43
N ASP A 171 -6.76 4.96 -19.35
CA ASP A 171 -6.79 3.53 -19.09
C ASP A 171 -5.38 2.96 -18.90
N ALA A 172 -4.39 3.40 -19.70
CA ALA A 172 -3.00 2.97 -19.57
C ALA A 172 -2.39 3.32 -18.21
N VAL A 173 -2.63 4.53 -17.68
CA VAL A 173 -2.16 4.93 -16.34
C VAL A 173 -2.79 4.04 -15.26
N ASN A 174 -4.11 3.86 -15.32
CA ASN A 174 -4.84 3.08 -14.33
C ASN A 174 -4.39 1.60 -14.35
N HIS A 175 -4.33 0.99 -15.54
CA HIS A 175 -3.91 -0.41 -15.67
C HIS A 175 -2.43 -0.62 -15.36
N ALA A 176 -1.55 0.35 -15.66
CA ALA A 176 -0.15 0.25 -15.24
C ALA A 176 -0.01 0.21 -13.71
N MET A 177 -0.77 1.06 -12.99
CA MET A 177 -0.76 1.09 -11.53
C MET A 177 -1.32 -0.20 -10.92
N THR A 178 -2.47 -0.67 -11.40
CA THR A 178 -3.16 -1.84 -10.85
C THR A 178 -2.45 -3.15 -11.20
N THR A 179 -1.90 -3.26 -12.40
CA THR A 179 -1.14 -4.44 -12.84
C THR A 179 0.15 -4.58 -12.06
N PHE A 180 0.92 -3.48 -11.92
CA PHE A 180 2.18 -3.54 -11.19
C PHE A 180 1.98 -3.77 -9.68
N ALA A 181 0.86 -3.28 -9.13
CA ALA A 181 0.43 -3.60 -7.77
C ALA A 181 -0.14 -5.01 -7.61
N THR A 182 -0.31 -5.77 -8.72
CA THR A 182 -1.01 -7.07 -8.75
C THR A 182 -2.41 -7.03 -8.13
N GLY A 183 -3.12 -5.88 -8.32
CA GLY A 183 -4.38 -5.60 -7.61
C GLY A 183 -5.65 -6.00 -8.36
N GLY A 184 -5.65 -5.90 -9.69
CA GLY A 184 -6.74 -6.37 -10.56
C GLY A 184 -7.92 -5.41 -10.73
N PHE A 185 -7.93 -4.22 -10.14
CA PHE A 185 -8.94 -3.21 -10.47
C PHE A 185 -8.78 -2.74 -11.91
N SER A 186 -9.91 -2.56 -12.60
CA SER A 186 -9.99 -2.07 -13.96
C SER A 186 -10.88 -0.84 -14.05
N THR A 187 -10.73 -0.07 -15.11
CA THR A 187 -11.62 1.02 -15.51
C THR A 187 -12.81 0.53 -16.33
N LYS A 188 -12.80 -0.75 -16.75
CA LYS A 188 -13.83 -1.37 -17.59
C LYS A 188 -14.51 -2.52 -16.88
N ASN A 189 -15.82 -2.69 -17.15
CA ASN A 189 -16.61 -3.78 -16.57
C ASN A 189 -16.09 -5.16 -17.02
N ALA A 190 -15.70 -5.28 -18.29
CA ALA A 190 -15.12 -6.52 -18.83
C ALA A 190 -13.63 -6.69 -18.48
N SER A 191 -13.08 -5.81 -17.62
CA SER A 191 -11.66 -5.82 -17.23
C SER A 191 -10.74 -5.82 -18.46
N ILE A 192 -9.69 -6.67 -18.46
CA ILE A 192 -8.73 -6.78 -19.56
C ILE A 192 -9.39 -7.31 -20.85
N GLY A 193 -10.48 -8.06 -20.74
CA GLY A 193 -11.23 -8.59 -21.87
C GLY A 193 -11.92 -7.52 -22.75
N TYR A 194 -12.00 -6.28 -22.26
CA TYR A 194 -12.50 -5.14 -23.05
C TYR A 194 -11.56 -4.78 -24.20
N PHE A 195 -10.26 -4.97 -24.02
CA PHE A 195 -9.25 -4.61 -25.00
C PHE A 195 -9.07 -5.75 -26.01
N GLU A 196 -9.48 -5.52 -27.27
CA GLU A 196 -9.40 -6.53 -28.34
C GLU A 196 -7.97 -6.86 -28.78
N SER A 197 -6.99 -6.00 -28.42
CA SER A 197 -5.58 -6.20 -28.75
C SER A 197 -4.98 -7.35 -27.95
N PRO A 198 -4.54 -8.45 -28.63
CA PRO A 198 -3.88 -9.56 -27.93
C PRO A 198 -2.59 -9.13 -27.22
N LEU A 199 -1.89 -8.11 -27.75
CA LEU A 199 -0.64 -7.60 -27.14
C LEU A 199 -0.91 -7.04 -25.75
N ILE A 200 -1.94 -6.19 -25.58
CA ILE A 200 -2.32 -5.63 -24.28
C ILE A 200 -2.63 -6.75 -23.29
N GLN A 201 -3.42 -7.75 -23.72
CA GLN A 201 -3.79 -8.87 -22.88
C GLN A 201 -2.57 -9.69 -22.46
N TYR A 202 -1.65 -9.99 -23.38
CA TYR A 202 -0.42 -10.73 -23.07
C TYR A 202 0.53 -9.92 -22.17
N THR A 203 0.70 -8.63 -22.39
CA THR A 203 1.56 -7.77 -21.57
C THR A 203 1.08 -7.74 -20.11
N ILE A 204 -0.22 -7.55 -19.90
CA ILE A 204 -0.81 -7.53 -18.56
C ILE A 204 -0.76 -8.93 -17.93
N CYS A 205 -1.16 -9.98 -18.68
CA CYS A 205 -1.17 -11.36 -18.16
C CYS A 205 0.23 -11.86 -17.82
N LEU A 206 1.25 -11.54 -18.62
CA LEU A 206 2.62 -11.98 -18.40
C LEU A 206 3.19 -11.39 -17.10
N LEU A 207 2.86 -10.13 -16.78
CA LEU A 207 3.27 -9.49 -15.53
C LEU A 207 2.48 -10.01 -14.32
N TYR A 208 1.21 -10.37 -14.55
CA TYR A 208 0.35 -10.91 -13.51
C TYR A 208 0.65 -12.39 -13.19
N THR A 209 1.03 -13.18 -14.19
CA THR A 209 1.37 -14.60 -14.08
C THR A 209 2.87 -14.82 -13.97
N SER A 210 3.57 -14.03 -13.14
CA SER A 210 4.95 -14.36 -12.78
C SER A 210 4.98 -15.79 -12.22
N PRO A 211 5.75 -16.71 -12.83
CA PRO A 211 5.71 -18.12 -12.44
C PRO A 211 6.03 -18.27 -10.97
N SER A 212 5.12 -18.87 -10.23
CA SER A 212 5.37 -19.25 -8.85
C SER A 212 6.58 -20.18 -8.79
N PRO A 213 7.45 -20.09 -7.77
CA PRO A 213 8.53 -21.05 -7.60
C PRO A 213 8.07 -22.52 -7.57
N ARG A 214 6.77 -22.76 -7.35
CA ARG A 214 6.16 -24.10 -7.40
C ARG A 214 5.94 -24.61 -8.84
N ASP A 215 5.76 -23.69 -9.80
CA ASP A 215 5.52 -24.06 -11.20
C ASP A 215 6.84 -24.41 -11.92
N LEU A 216 7.99 -24.08 -11.32
CA LEU A 216 9.32 -24.42 -11.83
C LEU A 216 9.84 -25.76 -11.30
N SER A 217 9.09 -26.46 -10.45
CA SER A 217 9.50 -27.74 -9.81
C SER A 217 8.84 -28.96 -10.43
N THR A 218 8.14 -28.83 -11.53
CA THR A 218 7.71 -29.92 -12.43
C THR A 218 8.56 -29.92 -13.70
#